data_62afaa015c06b931541a9e6cf26b82e4
#
_entry.id   62afaa015c06b931541a9e6cf26b82e4
#
_cell.length_a   1.000
_cell.length_b   1.000
_cell.length_c   1.000
_cell.angle_alpha   90.00
_cell.angle_beta   90.00
_cell.angle_gamma   90.00
#
_symmetry.space_group_name_H-M   'P 1'
#
loop_
_entity.id
_entity.type
_entity.pdbx_description
1 polymer ?
#
loop_
_entity_poly.entity_id
_entity_poly.type
_entity_poly.pdbx_seq_one_letter_code
_entity_poly.pdbx_strand_id
1 'polypeptide(L)'
;MRKIVLLFLLFPFIALSQQNIKKVLIIGIDGCRADALELANTPVIDNLIQNGIYSPDALNDDITVSGPGWSAILCGVWSDKHLSIDNSFNNTDYFNFPPIFKYAEDFDDNLNTVSICNWNPINDNIVQNYADFKLNVSSDYDVSSEASTYITNNDPDLIFLHFDDVDHAGHNYGFSPNITEYITSIEAVDDLLDPVMQAIYQRPNYLNEDWIILVTSDHGGVGTSHGGTSIEHENVVVIVSGDNIQQLVIEKDSSLILDSVYNCLSDSVELKFDGIDDYVQISTASQFDFGVNQDFTIECRIRTSTSGDVAIVGNKDWNSGNNKGFVFSFKYPSGPEWKINIGDGVNRADINTGGLIANNQWHTLSVSFDRDGFMKMYEDGLLIDSADISYVGDITTNSGLFCGMDIYQNYPFSGSVSQLRVWDTILNSNDIQSWYCNDLNPTHPSYNNLIGYWHMNEGGNTVLLNDLSINNNNAIVNGASWYNYDSLWVYDYSNTPRIVDVPVTALNHLCIPINSSWLLDGVSLTPNCLLNNFEDINFNSIPLKIMDFLGREVDVGKDVPLIYFYNNGVVKKKLIIE
;
A
#
# COMPACT_ATOMS: atom_id res chain seq x y z
N MET A 1 -40.71 -60.16 -53.64
CA MET A 1 -40.19 -59.47 -52.46
C MET A 1 -39.81 -58.05 -52.88
N ARG A 2 -40.68 -57.07 -52.58
CA ARG A 2 -40.38 -55.64 -52.82
C ARG A 2 -39.59 -55.11 -51.63
N LYS A 3 -38.39 -54.61 -51.86
CA LYS A 3 -37.57 -53.91 -50.84
C LYS A 3 -38.01 -52.47 -50.76
N ILE A 4 -38.56 -52.06 -49.62
CA ILE A 4 -38.87 -50.65 -49.32
C ILE A 4 -37.58 -50.07 -48.85
N VAL A 5 -37.04 -49.05 -49.56
CA VAL A 5 -35.91 -48.23 -49.12
C VAL A 5 -36.50 -47.03 -48.41
N LEU A 6 -36.31 -46.94 -47.08
CA LEU A 6 -36.64 -45.80 -46.27
C LEU A 6 -35.54 -44.76 -46.39
N LEU A 7 -35.77 -43.67 -47.07
CA LEU A 7 -34.87 -42.52 -47.18
C LEU A 7 -35.05 -41.63 -45.94
N PHE A 8 -34.14 -41.68 -44.99
CA PHE A 8 -34.07 -40.71 -43.88
C PHE A 8 -33.53 -39.39 -44.41
N LEU A 9 -34.39 -38.38 -44.57
CA LEU A 9 -33.99 -36.99 -44.77
C LEU A 9 -33.49 -36.44 -43.43
N LEU A 10 -32.17 -36.37 -43.27
CA LEU A 10 -31.50 -35.58 -42.22
C LEU A 10 -31.67 -34.09 -42.57
N PHE A 11 -32.64 -33.43 -41.94
CA PHE A 11 -32.67 -31.97 -41.88
C PHE A 11 -31.58 -31.55 -40.91
N PRO A 12 -30.61 -30.70 -41.31
CA PRO A 12 -29.73 -30.06 -40.33
C PRO A 12 -30.59 -29.10 -39.50
N PHE A 13 -30.76 -29.39 -38.23
CA PHE A 13 -31.18 -28.39 -37.26
C PHE A 13 -30.06 -27.36 -37.17
N ILE A 14 -30.20 -26.25 -37.86
CA ILE A 14 -29.43 -25.05 -37.57
C ILE A 14 -30.03 -24.53 -36.25
N ALA A 15 -29.39 -24.85 -35.14
CA ALA A 15 -29.62 -24.16 -33.87
C ALA A 15 -29.11 -22.73 -34.07
N LEU A 16 -30.00 -21.82 -34.46
CA LEU A 16 -29.73 -20.39 -34.31
C LEU A 16 -29.62 -20.17 -32.78
N SER A 17 -28.42 -19.91 -32.30
CA SER A 17 -28.24 -19.38 -30.93
C SER A 17 -29.05 -18.09 -30.87
N GLN A 18 -30.15 -18.11 -30.14
CA GLN A 18 -30.92 -16.90 -29.87
C GLN A 18 -30.05 -16.07 -28.95
N GLN A 19 -29.57 -14.92 -29.43
CA GLN A 19 -28.79 -14.02 -28.61
C GLN A 19 -29.73 -13.44 -27.54
N ASN A 20 -29.40 -13.62 -26.25
CA ASN A 20 -30.21 -13.07 -25.17
C ASN A 20 -30.23 -11.54 -25.25
N ILE A 21 -31.37 -10.95 -24.92
CA ILE A 21 -31.54 -9.48 -24.87
C ILE A 21 -30.76 -8.96 -23.67
N LYS A 22 -29.79 -8.08 -23.90
CA LYS A 22 -28.95 -7.51 -22.86
C LYS A 22 -29.70 -6.46 -22.06
N LYS A 23 -29.61 -6.55 -20.73
CA LYS A 23 -30.30 -5.67 -19.79
C LYS A 23 -29.34 -5.29 -18.66
N VAL A 24 -29.42 -4.05 -18.17
CA VAL A 24 -28.56 -3.51 -17.11
C VAL A 24 -29.39 -2.87 -16.02
N LEU A 25 -29.11 -3.22 -14.78
CA LEU A 25 -29.55 -2.49 -13.60
C LEU A 25 -28.32 -1.99 -12.82
N ILE A 26 -28.22 -0.68 -12.60
CA ILE A 26 -27.22 -0.05 -11.73
C ILE A 26 -27.94 0.40 -10.46
N ILE A 27 -27.48 -0.08 -9.32
CA ILE A 27 -27.96 0.25 -7.98
C ILE A 27 -26.88 1.09 -7.29
N GLY A 28 -27.19 2.35 -7.04
CA GLY A 28 -26.36 3.28 -6.30
C GLY A 28 -26.86 3.43 -4.87
N ILE A 29 -26.01 3.20 -3.88
CA ILE A 29 -26.30 3.36 -2.45
C ILE A 29 -25.40 4.48 -1.92
N ASP A 30 -25.96 5.68 -1.72
CA ASP A 30 -25.19 6.87 -1.32
C ASP A 30 -24.51 6.69 0.02
N GLY A 31 -23.24 7.03 0.10
CA GLY A 31 -22.48 7.03 1.34
C GLY A 31 -22.24 5.64 1.96
N CYS A 32 -22.40 4.54 1.19
CA CYS A 32 -22.27 3.17 1.72
C CYS A 32 -20.82 2.69 1.74
N ARG A 33 -20.26 2.58 2.95
CA ARG A 33 -18.93 2.01 3.18
C ARG A 33 -18.92 0.49 2.97
N ALA A 34 -17.89 -0.01 2.28
CA ALA A 34 -17.74 -1.44 2.04
C ALA A 34 -17.59 -2.26 3.32
N ASP A 35 -16.81 -1.79 4.30
CA ASP A 35 -16.61 -2.48 5.58
C ASP A 35 -17.87 -2.53 6.46
N ALA A 36 -18.78 -1.60 6.29
CA ALA A 36 -20.09 -1.62 6.97
C ALA A 36 -21.06 -2.57 6.26
N LEU A 37 -21.06 -2.59 4.93
CA LEU A 37 -21.85 -3.55 4.15
C LEU A 37 -21.47 -5.00 4.49
N GLU A 38 -20.18 -5.30 4.67
CA GLU A 38 -19.71 -6.65 5.06
C GLU A 38 -20.24 -7.11 6.43
N LEU A 39 -20.59 -6.19 7.33
CA LEU A 39 -21.12 -6.52 8.66
C LEU A 39 -22.66 -6.50 8.72
N ALA A 40 -23.31 -5.87 7.75
CA ALA A 40 -24.75 -5.79 7.67
C ALA A 40 -25.36 -7.15 7.22
N ASN A 41 -26.59 -7.42 7.64
CA ASN A 41 -27.34 -8.60 7.18
C ASN A 41 -28.08 -8.25 5.89
N THR A 42 -27.49 -8.55 4.74
CA THR A 42 -27.95 -8.12 3.40
C THR A 42 -28.19 -9.31 2.47
N PRO A 43 -29.20 -10.15 2.72
CA PRO A 43 -29.39 -11.39 1.97
C PRO A 43 -29.60 -11.21 0.45
N VAL A 44 -30.12 -10.09 -0.02
CA VAL A 44 -30.27 -9.79 -1.45
C VAL A 44 -28.91 -9.46 -2.05
N ILE A 45 -28.16 -8.54 -1.44
CA ILE A 45 -26.82 -8.16 -1.89
C ILE A 45 -25.85 -9.34 -1.75
N ASP A 46 -25.92 -10.12 -0.67
CA ASP A 46 -25.11 -11.33 -0.46
C ASP A 46 -25.33 -12.35 -1.60
N ASN A 47 -26.58 -12.51 -2.06
CA ASN A 47 -26.85 -13.36 -3.22
C ASN A 47 -26.25 -12.81 -4.51
N LEU A 48 -26.23 -11.50 -4.70
CA LEU A 48 -25.55 -10.88 -5.85
C LEU A 48 -24.03 -11.11 -5.79
N ILE A 49 -23.43 -10.97 -4.62
CA ILE A 49 -22.00 -11.25 -4.38
C ILE A 49 -21.67 -12.71 -4.71
N GLN A 50 -22.48 -13.66 -4.25
CA GLN A 50 -22.24 -15.08 -4.50
C GLN A 50 -22.35 -15.47 -5.98
N ASN A 51 -23.08 -14.68 -6.78
CA ASN A 51 -23.32 -14.94 -8.20
C ASN A 51 -22.63 -13.91 -9.10
N GLY A 52 -21.46 -13.37 -8.70
CA GLY A 52 -20.84 -12.32 -9.47
C GLY A 52 -19.41 -11.99 -9.08
N ILE A 53 -18.92 -10.91 -9.65
CA ILE A 53 -17.66 -10.26 -9.26
C ILE A 53 -17.98 -9.32 -8.10
N TYR A 54 -17.16 -9.38 -7.06
CA TYR A 54 -17.27 -8.54 -5.89
C TYR A 54 -15.92 -7.92 -5.53
N SER A 55 -15.90 -6.65 -5.23
CA SER A 55 -14.75 -6.02 -4.59
C SER A 55 -15.16 -5.23 -3.35
N PRO A 56 -14.70 -5.63 -2.16
CA PRO A 56 -14.81 -4.84 -0.94
C PRO A 56 -13.82 -3.67 -0.91
N ASP A 57 -12.87 -3.65 -1.82
CA ASP A 57 -11.76 -2.72 -1.87
C ASP A 57 -11.80 -1.82 -3.11
N ALA A 58 -12.97 -1.62 -3.71
CA ALA A 58 -13.14 -0.66 -4.78
C ALA A 58 -12.98 0.78 -4.25
N LEU A 59 -12.56 1.70 -5.11
CA LEU A 59 -12.27 3.06 -4.70
C LEU A 59 -12.98 4.13 -5.55
N ASN A 60 -13.31 5.22 -4.88
CA ASN A 60 -13.42 6.54 -5.48
C ASN A 60 -12.09 7.28 -5.26
N ASP A 61 -11.21 7.27 -6.27
CA ASP A 61 -9.88 7.89 -6.22
C ASP A 61 -9.91 9.42 -6.39
N ASP A 62 -11.10 10.04 -6.36
CA ASP A 62 -11.27 11.47 -6.62
C ASP A 62 -12.01 12.16 -5.45
N ILE A 63 -12.95 13.01 -5.73
CA ILE A 63 -13.69 13.80 -4.73
C ILE A 63 -14.81 12.94 -4.13
N THR A 64 -14.69 12.62 -2.85
CA THR A 64 -15.60 11.78 -2.08
C THR A 64 -16.83 12.55 -1.57
N VAL A 65 -17.55 13.16 -2.52
CA VAL A 65 -18.77 13.95 -2.33
C VAL A 65 -19.80 13.51 -3.38
N SER A 66 -21.08 13.48 -3.05
CA SER A 66 -22.14 12.89 -3.87
C SER A 66 -22.20 13.45 -5.30
N GLY A 67 -22.11 14.76 -5.51
CA GLY A 67 -22.14 15.35 -6.85
C GLY A 67 -21.00 14.86 -7.76
N PRO A 68 -19.74 14.99 -7.38
CA PRO A 68 -18.60 14.42 -8.09
C PRO A 68 -18.65 12.89 -8.22
N GLY A 69 -18.95 12.16 -7.15
CA GLY A 69 -19.00 10.69 -7.16
C GLY A 69 -20.04 10.15 -8.12
N TRP A 70 -21.29 10.62 -8.05
CA TRP A 70 -22.34 10.22 -9.00
C TRP A 70 -22.06 10.68 -10.43
N SER A 71 -21.35 11.82 -10.60
CA SER A 71 -20.88 12.22 -11.92
C SER A 71 -19.88 11.22 -12.48
N ALA A 72 -18.93 10.77 -11.67
CA ALA A 72 -17.94 9.78 -12.08
C ALA A 72 -18.59 8.42 -12.42
N ILE A 73 -19.53 7.95 -11.58
CA ILE A 73 -20.29 6.71 -11.80
C ILE A 73 -21.14 6.78 -13.08
N LEU A 74 -21.74 7.92 -13.38
CA LEU A 74 -22.63 8.00 -14.53
C LEU A 74 -21.93 8.41 -15.83
N CYS A 75 -20.82 9.17 -15.75
CA CYS A 75 -20.09 9.63 -16.94
C CYS A 75 -18.86 8.77 -17.29
N GLY A 76 -18.37 7.92 -16.39
CA GLY A 76 -17.21 7.06 -16.62
C GLY A 76 -15.87 7.81 -16.68
N VAL A 77 -15.81 9.03 -16.15
CA VAL A 77 -14.64 9.89 -16.12
C VAL A 77 -14.53 10.61 -14.77
N TRP A 78 -13.32 11.03 -14.39
CA TRP A 78 -13.04 11.75 -13.15
C TRP A 78 -13.37 13.25 -13.23
N SER A 79 -13.26 13.95 -12.08
CA SER A 79 -13.63 15.36 -11.93
C SER A 79 -12.80 16.31 -12.79
N ASP A 80 -11.59 15.94 -13.20
CA ASP A 80 -10.77 16.69 -14.13
C ASP A 80 -11.37 16.81 -15.54
N LYS A 81 -12.33 15.95 -15.87
CA LYS A 81 -13.06 15.92 -17.15
C LYS A 81 -14.51 16.40 -17.00
N HIS A 82 -15.31 15.79 -16.13
CA HIS A 82 -16.72 16.20 -15.97
C HIS A 82 -16.89 17.51 -15.18
N LEU A 83 -15.84 18.00 -14.52
CA LEU A 83 -15.75 19.28 -13.80
C LEU A 83 -16.79 19.47 -12.66
N SER A 84 -17.46 18.43 -12.21
CA SER A 84 -18.22 18.45 -10.96
C SER A 84 -17.26 18.32 -9.80
N ILE A 85 -17.15 19.36 -8.97
CA ILE A 85 -16.21 19.40 -7.83
C ILE A 85 -16.90 19.50 -6.47
N ASP A 86 -18.21 19.71 -6.48
CA ASP A 86 -19.07 19.77 -5.30
C ASP A 86 -20.54 19.55 -5.70
N ASN A 87 -21.46 19.62 -4.72
CA ASN A 87 -22.90 19.43 -4.94
C ASN A 87 -23.61 20.66 -5.56
N SER A 88 -22.86 21.68 -5.98
CA SER A 88 -23.45 22.84 -6.69
C SER A 88 -23.61 22.63 -8.19
N PHE A 89 -22.89 21.67 -8.78
CA PHE A 89 -22.84 21.37 -10.21
C PHE A 89 -22.50 22.58 -11.10
N ASN A 90 -21.75 23.55 -10.55
CA ASN A 90 -21.34 24.73 -11.28
C ASN A 90 -20.22 24.41 -12.27
N ASN A 91 -20.37 24.87 -13.53
CA ASN A 91 -19.38 24.73 -14.60
C ASN A 91 -19.04 23.29 -15.00
N THR A 92 -19.93 22.35 -14.78
CA THR A 92 -19.77 20.95 -15.22
C THR A 92 -19.71 20.83 -16.74
N ASP A 93 -18.98 19.81 -17.24
CA ASP A 93 -18.81 19.55 -18.68
C ASP A 93 -19.46 18.23 -19.09
N TYR A 94 -20.76 18.08 -18.82
CA TYR A 94 -21.56 16.95 -19.30
C TYR A 94 -21.88 17.03 -20.79
N PHE A 95 -21.48 18.08 -21.47
CA PHE A 95 -21.58 18.17 -22.92
C PHE A 95 -20.51 17.32 -23.62
N ASN A 96 -19.25 17.41 -23.16
CA ASN A 96 -18.14 16.63 -23.70
C ASN A 96 -18.03 15.24 -23.05
N PHE A 97 -18.44 15.12 -21.78
CA PHE A 97 -18.42 13.89 -20.99
C PHE A 97 -19.83 13.57 -20.45
N PRO A 98 -20.75 13.18 -21.33
CA PRO A 98 -22.15 12.95 -20.96
C PRO A 98 -22.33 11.66 -20.14
N PRO A 99 -23.44 11.54 -19.41
CA PRO A 99 -23.76 10.31 -18.71
C PRO A 99 -24.04 9.14 -19.65
N ILE A 100 -23.90 7.93 -19.11
CA ILE A 100 -24.05 6.63 -19.81
C ILE A 100 -25.32 6.56 -20.70
N PHE A 101 -26.40 7.18 -20.30
CA PHE A 101 -27.67 7.25 -21.04
C PHE A 101 -27.46 7.84 -22.43
N LYS A 102 -26.67 8.89 -22.58
CA LYS A 102 -26.38 9.51 -23.88
C LYS A 102 -25.65 8.56 -24.82
N TYR A 103 -24.72 7.77 -24.31
CA TYR A 103 -23.98 6.79 -25.10
C TYR A 103 -24.93 5.65 -25.55
N ALA A 104 -25.84 5.23 -24.67
CA ALA A 104 -26.84 4.22 -24.98
C ALA A 104 -27.83 4.69 -26.06
N GLU A 105 -28.42 5.88 -25.90
CA GLU A 105 -29.36 6.49 -26.86
C GLU A 105 -28.71 6.79 -28.22
N ASP A 106 -27.48 7.25 -28.25
CA ASP A 106 -26.74 7.49 -29.50
C ASP A 106 -26.41 6.20 -30.25
N PHE A 107 -26.29 5.09 -29.53
CA PHE A 107 -26.04 3.78 -30.15
C PHE A 107 -27.31 3.15 -30.73
N ASP A 108 -28.40 3.15 -30.00
CA ASP A 108 -29.71 2.66 -30.43
C ASP A 108 -30.80 3.43 -29.68
N ASP A 109 -31.55 4.27 -30.42
CA ASP A 109 -32.64 5.09 -29.91
C ASP A 109 -33.92 4.29 -29.55
N ASN A 110 -33.89 2.96 -29.71
CA ASN A 110 -34.94 2.07 -29.21
C ASN A 110 -34.66 1.47 -27.84
N LEU A 111 -33.46 1.69 -27.31
CA LEU A 111 -33.16 1.30 -25.92
C LEU A 111 -34.04 2.13 -24.96
N ASN A 112 -34.67 1.46 -24.02
CA ASN A 112 -35.50 2.11 -22.99
C ASN A 112 -34.64 2.38 -21.75
N THR A 113 -34.28 3.64 -21.53
CA THR A 113 -33.39 4.07 -20.48
C THR A 113 -34.14 4.75 -19.34
N VAL A 114 -33.77 4.41 -18.09
CA VAL A 114 -34.52 4.76 -16.87
C VAL A 114 -33.60 5.26 -15.77
N SER A 115 -33.99 6.35 -15.12
CA SER A 115 -33.32 6.87 -13.89
C SER A 115 -34.35 7.24 -12.83
N ILE A 116 -34.27 6.59 -11.65
CA ILE A 116 -35.15 6.86 -10.50
C ILE A 116 -34.27 7.15 -9.28
N CYS A 117 -34.37 8.37 -8.76
CA CYS A 117 -33.47 8.87 -7.74
C CYS A 117 -34.21 9.46 -6.53
N ASN A 118 -33.76 9.13 -5.32
CA ASN A 118 -34.19 9.82 -4.12
C ASN A 118 -33.49 11.21 -4.00
N TRP A 119 -32.24 11.33 -4.42
CA TRP A 119 -31.54 12.62 -4.47
C TRP A 119 -31.70 13.29 -5.84
N ASN A 120 -32.59 14.31 -5.91
CA ASN A 120 -32.97 15.00 -7.14
C ASN A 120 -31.80 15.54 -7.99
N PRO A 121 -30.70 16.08 -7.40
CA PRO A 121 -29.63 16.67 -8.20
C PRO A 121 -29.00 15.74 -9.23
N ILE A 122 -29.03 14.43 -9.05
CA ILE A 122 -28.55 13.47 -10.06
C ILE A 122 -29.37 13.61 -11.35
N ASN A 123 -30.68 13.51 -11.24
CA ASN A 123 -31.57 13.61 -12.38
C ASN A 123 -31.60 15.02 -12.99
N ASP A 124 -31.52 16.05 -12.16
CA ASP A 124 -31.66 17.43 -12.60
C ASP A 124 -30.39 17.97 -13.27
N ASN A 125 -29.20 17.54 -12.82
CA ASN A 125 -27.93 18.10 -13.30
C ASN A 125 -27.12 17.11 -14.15
N ILE A 126 -27.06 15.80 -13.79
CA ILE A 126 -26.22 14.81 -14.47
C ILE A 126 -27.00 14.14 -15.59
N VAL A 127 -28.11 13.47 -15.27
CA VAL A 127 -28.93 12.73 -16.23
C VAL A 127 -29.63 13.67 -17.21
N GLN A 128 -30.17 14.80 -16.73
CA GLN A 128 -30.83 15.82 -17.55
C GLN A 128 -31.93 15.23 -18.46
N ASN A 129 -31.77 15.33 -19.77
CA ASN A 129 -32.69 14.84 -20.77
C ASN A 129 -32.12 13.63 -21.55
N TYR A 130 -31.11 12.94 -21.00
CA TYR A 130 -30.45 11.84 -21.67
C TYR A 130 -31.09 10.47 -21.39
N ALA A 131 -31.98 10.36 -20.40
CA ALA A 131 -32.77 9.15 -20.18
C ALA A 131 -34.21 9.33 -20.65
N ASP A 132 -34.82 8.28 -21.23
CA ASP A 132 -36.22 8.28 -21.69
C ASP A 132 -37.21 8.47 -20.55
N PHE A 133 -36.97 7.81 -19.44
CA PHE A 133 -37.76 7.97 -18.22
C PHE A 133 -36.90 8.42 -17.06
N LYS A 134 -37.34 9.48 -16.44
CA LYS A 134 -36.66 10.10 -15.29
C LYS A 134 -37.67 10.44 -14.20
N LEU A 135 -37.40 9.99 -12.96
CA LEU A 135 -38.30 10.23 -11.84
C LEU A 135 -37.48 10.60 -10.58
N ASN A 136 -37.80 11.73 -9.99
CA ASN A 136 -37.35 12.11 -8.66
C ASN A 136 -38.41 11.70 -7.64
N VAL A 137 -38.01 11.00 -6.60
CA VAL A 137 -38.88 10.57 -5.50
C VAL A 137 -38.40 11.15 -4.18
N SER A 138 -39.07 10.88 -3.07
CA SER A 138 -38.79 11.50 -1.79
C SER A 138 -38.40 10.50 -0.69
N SER A 139 -38.25 9.23 -1.04
CA SER A 139 -37.82 8.17 -0.12
C SER A 139 -37.23 6.98 -0.90
N ASP A 140 -36.36 6.21 -0.26
CA ASP A 140 -35.82 4.97 -0.80
C ASP A 140 -36.93 3.92 -1.03
N TYR A 141 -37.98 3.93 -0.22
CA TYR A 141 -39.17 3.11 -0.45
C TYR A 141 -39.83 3.43 -1.80
N ASP A 142 -39.97 4.72 -2.14
CA ASP A 142 -40.54 5.13 -3.41
C ASP A 142 -39.65 4.76 -4.59
N VAL A 143 -38.30 4.81 -4.43
CA VAL A 143 -37.36 4.28 -5.44
C VAL A 143 -37.68 2.83 -5.76
N SER A 144 -37.73 1.97 -4.74
CA SER A 144 -38.04 0.55 -4.87
C SER A 144 -39.40 0.28 -5.50
N SER A 145 -40.43 0.98 -5.02
CA SER A 145 -41.83 0.80 -5.50
C SER A 145 -42.01 1.22 -6.95
N GLU A 146 -41.47 2.39 -7.32
CA GLU A 146 -41.58 2.90 -8.69
C GLU A 146 -40.73 2.07 -9.68
N ALA A 147 -39.51 1.65 -9.25
CA ALA A 147 -38.64 0.77 -10.03
C ALA A 147 -39.32 -0.57 -10.29
N SER A 148 -39.88 -1.22 -9.27
CA SER A 148 -40.59 -2.50 -9.38
C SER A 148 -41.80 -2.38 -10.31
N THR A 149 -42.56 -1.27 -10.19
CA THR A 149 -43.71 -0.98 -11.03
C THR A 149 -43.30 -0.74 -12.49
N TYR A 150 -42.22 -0.01 -12.72
CA TYR A 150 -41.74 0.27 -14.08
C TYR A 150 -41.24 -1.00 -14.76
N ILE A 151 -40.40 -1.80 -14.07
CA ILE A 151 -39.86 -3.08 -14.59
C ILE A 151 -40.97 -4.07 -14.92
N THR A 152 -42.04 -4.11 -14.11
CA THR A 152 -43.18 -5.02 -14.34
C THR A 152 -44.02 -4.60 -15.57
N ASN A 153 -44.20 -3.31 -15.81
CA ASN A 153 -45.13 -2.81 -16.80
C ASN A 153 -44.49 -2.36 -18.13
N ASN A 154 -43.17 -2.22 -18.16
CA ASN A 154 -42.40 -1.75 -19.30
C ASN A 154 -41.27 -2.71 -19.65
N ASP A 155 -40.45 -2.36 -20.64
CA ASP A 155 -39.30 -3.17 -21.08
C ASP A 155 -38.01 -2.35 -21.05
N PRO A 156 -37.49 -2.00 -19.87
CA PRO A 156 -36.27 -1.22 -19.75
C PRO A 156 -35.02 -2.02 -20.12
N ASP A 157 -34.02 -1.34 -20.71
CA ASP A 157 -32.75 -1.91 -21.13
C ASP A 157 -31.59 -1.44 -20.23
N LEU A 158 -31.65 -0.17 -19.76
CA LEU A 158 -30.67 0.42 -18.84
C LEU A 158 -31.40 1.15 -17.73
N ILE A 159 -31.23 0.70 -16.49
CA ILE A 159 -31.86 1.29 -15.32
C ILE A 159 -30.77 1.77 -14.35
N PHE A 160 -30.94 2.96 -13.83
CA PHE A 160 -30.20 3.48 -12.69
C PHE A 160 -31.15 3.79 -11.54
N LEU A 161 -30.88 3.26 -10.36
CA LEU A 161 -31.60 3.53 -9.11
C LEU A 161 -30.66 4.14 -8.09
N HIS A 162 -31.12 5.17 -7.40
CA HIS A 162 -30.35 5.84 -6.35
C HIS A 162 -31.09 5.81 -5.02
N PHE A 163 -30.45 5.25 -3.99
CA PHE A 163 -30.89 5.15 -2.61
C PHE A 163 -30.04 6.09 -1.73
N ASP A 164 -30.67 6.92 -0.90
CA ASP A 164 -30.06 8.06 -0.19
C ASP A 164 -30.00 7.90 1.34
N ASP A 165 -30.81 6.99 1.91
CA ASP A 165 -31.01 6.89 3.35
C ASP A 165 -29.76 6.46 4.13
N VAL A 166 -28.80 5.76 3.50
CA VAL A 166 -27.55 5.32 4.15
C VAL A 166 -26.65 6.53 4.41
N ASP A 167 -26.52 7.45 3.45
CA ASP A 167 -25.79 8.69 3.65
C ASP A 167 -26.44 9.56 4.75
N HIS A 168 -27.77 9.68 4.72
CA HIS A 168 -28.51 10.34 5.79
C HIS A 168 -28.26 9.74 7.17
N ALA A 169 -28.18 8.40 7.29
CA ALA A 169 -27.85 7.75 8.56
C ALA A 169 -26.39 8.04 8.96
N GLY A 170 -25.46 8.04 8.01
CA GLY A 170 -24.07 8.43 8.22
C GLY A 170 -23.94 9.85 8.77
N HIS A 171 -24.62 10.81 8.19
CA HIS A 171 -24.63 12.20 8.66
C HIS A 171 -25.27 12.37 10.04
N ASN A 172 -26.30 11.60 10.38
CA ASN A 172 -27.01 11.72 11.63
C ASN A 172 -26.34 10.99 12.79
N TYR A 173 -25.74 9.81 12.53
CA TYR A 173 -25.26 8.91 13.57
C TYR A 173 -23.76 8.59 13.45
N GLY A 174 -23.21 8.64 12.25
CA GLY A 174 -21.80 8.41 11.94
C GLY A 174 -21.61 7.29 10.88
N PHE A 175 -20.69 7.55 9.95
CA PHE A 175 -20.23 6.62 8.93
C PHE A 175 -19.26 5.60 9.56
N SER A 176 -19.78 4.52 10.13
CA SER A 176 -18.92 3.52 10.76
C SER A 176 -19.62 2.16 10.87
N PRO A 177 -18.89 1.07 10.63
CA PRO A 177 -19.40 -0.29 10.83
C PRO A 177 -19.78 -0.59 12.30
N ASN A 178 -19.38 0.27 13.25
CA ASN A 178 -19.71 0.15 14.67
C ASN A 178 -20.97 0.93 15.08
N ILE A 179 -21.63 1.63 14.16
CA ILE A 179 -22.85 2.41 14.40
C ILE A 179 -24.08 1.59 13.96
N THR A 180 -24.89 1.20 14.91
CA THR A 180 -26.07 0.35 14.68
C THR A 180 -27.06 0.97 13.70
N GLU A 181 -27.32 2.27 13.82
CA GLU A 181 -28.27 2.99 12.96
C GLU A 181 -27.79 3.04 11.51
N TYR A 182 -26.47 3.16 11.30
CA TYR A 182 -25.86 3.12 9.97
C TYR A 182 -25.92 1.72 9.35
N ILE A 183 -25.62 0.68 10.09
CA ILE A 183 -25.78 -0.70 9.65
C ILE A 183 -27.25 -1.00 9.32
N THR A 184 -28.18 -0.60 10.20
CA THR A 184 -29.62 -0.83 9.97
C THR A 184 -30.14 -0.12 8.73
N SER A 185 -29.58 1.04 8.34
CA SER A 185 -29.97 1.71 7.09
C SER A 185 -29.50 0.95 5.85
N ILE A 186 -28.33 0.30 5.91
CA ILE A 186 -27.84 -0.59 4.84
C ILE A 186 -28.77 -1.82 4.71
N GLU A 187 -29.13 -2.44 5.82
CA GLU A 187 -30.06 -3.58 5.87
C GLU A 187 -31.45 -3.18 5.33
N ALA A 188 -31.91 -1.97 5.61
CA ALA A 188 -33.18 -1.46 5.09
C ALA A 188 -33.15 -1.27 3.57
N VAL A 189 -32.04 -0.82 3.00
CA VAL A 189 -31.88 -0.73 1.53
C VAL A 189 -31.88 -2.14 0.93
N ASP A 190 -31.22 -3.13 1.52
CA ASP A 190 -31.25 -4.52 1.06
C ASP A 190 -32.68 -5.07 0.99
N ASP A 191 -33.49 -4.83 2.05
CA ASP A 191 -34.91 -5.21 2.07
C ASP A 191 -35.72 -4.54 0.92
N LEU A 192 -35.37 -3.29 0.57
CA LEU A 192 -36.00 -2.57 -0.54
C LEU A 192 -35.55 -3.07 -1.93
N LEU A 193 -34.43 -3.76 -2.03
CA LEU A 193 -33.98 -4.36 -3.28
C LEU A 193 -34.77 -5.64 -3.61
N ASP A 194 -35.30 -6.38 -2.63
CA ASP A 194 -36.03 -7.63 -2.92
C ASP A 194 -37.20 -7.43 -3.91
N PRO A 195 -38.13 -6.45 -3.72
CA PRO A 195 -39.19 -6.20 -4.70
C PRO A 195 -38.66 -5.88 -6.10
N VAL A 196 -37.55 -5.16 -6.20
CA VAL A 196 -36.94 -4.81 -7.50
C VAL A 196 -36.40 -6.06 -8.19
N MET A 197 -35.68 -6.91 -7.47
CA MET A 197 -35.15 -8.16 -8.00
C MET A 197 -36.29 -9.13 -8.37
N GLN A 198 -37.34 -9.22 -7.54
CA GLN A 198 -38.52 -10.02 -7.87
C GLN A 198 -39.23 -9.54 -9.15
N ALA A 199 -39.31 -8.20 -9.34
CA ALA A 199 -39.89 -7.65 -10.59
C ALA A 199 -39.08 -8.07 -11.82
N ILE A 200 -37.76 -8.17 -11.73
CA ILE A 200 -36.90 -8.69 -12.82
C ILE A 200 -37.13 -10.18 -13.05
N TYR A 201 -37.03 -11.01 -11.98
CA TYR A 201 -37.13 -12.47 -12.12
C TYR A 201 -38.51 -12.95 -12.56
N GLN A 202 -39.55 -12.15 -12.32
CA GLN A 202 -40.94 -12.48 -12.74
C GLN A 202 -41.30 -11.96 -14.11
N ARG A 203 -40.37 -11.35 -14.84
CA ARG A 203 -40.61 -10.88 -16.21
C ARG A 203 -40.99 -12.07 -17.14
N PRO A 204 -41.95 -11.91 -18.02
CA PRO A 204 -42.35 -12.99 -18.94
C PRO A 204 -41.23 -13.49 -19.85
N ASN A 205 -40.29 -12.61 -20.17
CA ASN A 205 -39.18 -12.90 -21.07
C ASN A 205 -37.84 -13.12 -20.34
N TYR A 206 -37.81 -13.18 -19.00
CA TYR A 206 -36.58 -13.25 -18.20
C TYR A 206 -35.59 -14.32 -18.69
N LEU A 207 -36.09 -15.50 -19.10
CA LEU A 207 -35.23 -16.59 -19.61
C LEU A 207 -34.57 -16.29 -20.97
N ASN A 208 -34.98 -15.24 -21.68
CA ASN A 208 -34.38 -14.77 -22.92
C ASN A 208 -33.65 -13.44 -22.74
N GLU A 209 -33.59 -12.94 -21.51
CA GLU A 209 -32.87 -11.73 -21.12
C GLU A 209 -31.56 -12.11 -20.44
N ASP A 210 -30.56 -11.30 -20.64
CA ASP A 210 -29.26 -11.43 -19.99
C ASP A 210 -29.01 -10.17 -19.16
N TRP A 211 -29.42 -10.26 -17.90
CA TRP A 211 -29.32 -9.17 -16.95
C TRP A 211 -27.95 -9.13 -16.30
N ILE A 212 -27.37 -7.92 -16.21
CA ILE A 212 -26.28 -7.60 -15.30
C ILE A 212 -26.79 -6.62 -14.24
N ILE A 213 -26.47 -6.92 -12.99
CA ILE A 213 -26.82 -6.08 -11.84
C ILE A 213 -25.52 -5.53 -11.29
N LEU A 214 -25.39 -4.22 -11.29
CA LEU A 214 -24.22 -3.49 -10.77
C LEU A 214 -24.63 -2.79 -9.47
N VAL A 215 -23.90 -3.01 -8.39
CA VAL A 215 -24.11 -2.30 -7.11
C VAL A 215 -22.86 -1.52 -6.78
N THR A 216 -23.00 -0.25 -6.44
CA THR A 216 -21.89 0.62 -6.06
C THR A 216 -22.32 1.72 -5.09
N SER A 217 -21.35 2.40 -4.53
CA SER A 217 -21.49 3.65 -3.77
C SER A 217 -20.59 4.71 -4.37
N ASP A 218 -20.92 5.96 -4.12
CA ASP A 218 -20.17 7.12 -4.60
C ASP A 218 -19.06 7.56 -3.65
N HIS A 219 -19.22 7.31 -2.36
CA HIS A 219 -18.22 7.56 -1.31
C HIS A 219 -18.52 6.79 -0.03
N GLY A 220 -17.55 6.77 0.87
CA GLY A 220 -17.72 6.41 2.27
C GLY A 220 -17.79 7.65 3.16
N GLY A 221 -17.23 7.57 4.39
CA GLY A 221 -17.18 8.72 5.30
C GLY A 221 -16.56 8.38 6.66
N VAL A 222 -16.28 9.44 7.45
CA VAL A 222 -15.71 9.34 8.80
C VAL A 222 -16.45 10.27 9.76
N GLY A 223 -16.75 9.78 10.97
CA GLY A 223 -17.61 10.54 11.88
C GLY A 223 -18.97 10.79 11.23
N THR A 224 -19.45 12.01 11.19
CA THR A 224 -20.71 12.40 10.56
C THR A 224 -20.49 13.18 9.25
N SER A 225 -19.38 12.96 8.55
CA SER A 225 -19.00 13.74 7.36
C SER A 225 -18.29 12.87 6.34
N HIS A 226 -18.29 13.32 5.09
CA HIS A 226 -17.55 12.78 3.96
C HIS A 226 -16.76 13.91 3.25
N GLY A 227 -16.09 13.63 2.12
CA GLY A 227 -15.29 14.60 1.37
C GLY A 227 -13.82 14.64 1.79
N GLY A 228 -13.36 13.67 2.60
CA GLY A 228 -11.96 13.49 2.97
C GLY A 228 -11.22 12.55 2.00
N THR A 229 -9.91 12.35 2.29
CA THR A 229 -8.99 11.52 1.48
C THR A 229 -8.44 10.33 2.26
N SER A 230 -9.09 9.94 3.36
CA SER A 230 -8.73 8.69 4.02
C SER A 230 -9.44 7.52 3.35
N ILE A 231 -8.90 6.32 3.56
CA ILE A 231 -9.47 5.12 2.94
C ILE A 231 -10.96 4.92 3.28
N GLU A 232 -11.40 5.34 4.46
CA GLU A 232 -12.79 5.25 4.87
C GLU A 232 -13.73 6.20 4.10
N HIS A 233 -13.18 7.25 3.45
CA HIS A 233 -13.93 8.10 2.54
C HIS A 233 -13.93 7.55 1.11
N GLU A 234 -12.80 6.97 0.67
CA GLU A 234 -12.55 6.52 -0.70
C GLU A 234 -13.07 5.10 -0.96
N ASN A 235 -13.05 4.23 0.08
CA ASN A 235 -13.42 2.82 -0.09
C ASN A 235 -14.93 2.65 -0.21
N VAL A 236 -15.32 2.09 -1.34
CA VAL A 236 -16.69 1.78 -1.72
C VAL A 236 -16.80 0.32 -2.14
N VAL A 237 -18.03 -0.13 -2.40
CA VAL A 237 -18.28 -1.46 -2.93
C VAL A 237 -18.48 -1.42 -4.44
N VAL A 238 -18.02 -2.44 -5.16
CA VAL A 238 -18.43 -2.72 -6.53
C VAL A 238 -18.83 -4.19 -6.64
N ILE A 239 -20.06 -4.43 -7.07
CA ILE A 239 -20.60 -5.75 -7.36
C ILE A 239 -21.07 -5.79 -8.82
N VAL A 240 -20.75 -6.87 -9.53
CA VAL A 240 -21.18 -7.14 -10.90
C VAL A 240 -21.78 -8.54 -10.94
N SER A 241 -23.10 -8.67 -10.91
CA SER A 241 -23.79 -9.95 -10.80
C SER A 241 -24.65 -10.25 -12.04
N GLY A 242 -24.77 -11.51 -12.41
CA GLY A 242 -25.59 -11.95 -13.54
C GLY A 242 -25.35 -13.43 -13.86
N ASP A 243 -26.30 -14.05 -14.57
CA ASP A 243 -26.28 -15.50 -14.86
C ASP A 243 -25.02 -15.97 -15.60
N ASN A 244 -24.38 -15.09 -16.36
CA ASN A 244 -23.18 -15.39 -17.15
C ASN A 244 -21.90 -14.80 -16.55
N ILE A 245 -21.94 -14.30 -15.33
CA ILE A 245 -20.79 -13.72 -14.61
C ILE A 245 -20.14 -14.80 -13.75
N GLN A 246 -18.85 -15.02 -13.94
CA GLN A 246 -18.09 -15.94 -13.11
C GLN A 246 -17.80 -15.30 -11.74
N GLN A 247 -18.06 -16.04 -10.67
CA GLN A 247 -17.73 -15.58 -9.31
C GLN A 247 -16.23 -15.26 -9.18
N LEU A 248 -15.93 -14.06 -8.71
CA LEU A 248 -14.58 -13.56 -8.48
C LEU A 248 -14.61 -12.51 -7.36
N VAL A 249 -13.69 -12.65 -6.39
CA VAL A 249 -13.44 -11.57 -5.42
C VAL A 249 -12.16 -10.85 -5.81
N ILE A 250 -12.23 -9.52 -5.90
CA ILE A 250 -11.09 -8.66 -6.22
C ILE A 250 -10.77 -7.82 -4.98
N GLU A 251 -9.75 -8.25 -4.26
CA GLU A 251 -9.27 -7.58 -3.07
C GLU A 251 -7.99 -6.78 -3.36
N LYS A 252 -7.69 -5.83 -2.49
CA LYS A 252 -6.40 -5.14 -2.48
C LYS A 252 -5.25 -6.12 -2.23
N ASP A 253 -4.14 -5.91 -2.88
CA ASP A 253 -2.92 -6.62 -2.54
C ASP A 253 -2.40 -6.14 -1.18
N SER A 254 -2.03 -7.06 -0.32
CA SER A 254 -1.46 -6.73 0.99
C SER A 254 -0.05 -7.29 1.12
N SER A 255 0.88 -6.47 1.58
CA SER A 255 2.23 -6.90 1.92
C SER A 255 2.57 -6.44 3.33
N LEU A 256 3.15 -7.37 4.10
CA LEU A 256 3.72 -7.04 5.39
C LEU A 256 5.10 -6.43 5.14
N ILE A 257 5.23 -5.13 5.34
CA ILE A 257 6.53 -4.48 5.37
C ILE A 257 6.85 -4.13 6.83
N LEU A 258 8.11 -4.35 7.22
CA LEU A 258 8.63 -3.73 8.42
C LEU A 258 8.56 -2.22 8.20
N ASP A 259 8.14 -1.48 9.21
CA ASP A 259 8.01 -0.02 9.13
C ASP A 259 9.28 0.57 8.50
N SER A 260 9.16 0.92 7.22
CA SER A 260 10.29 1.26 6.36
C SER A 260 10.82 2.67 6.57
N VAL A 261 10.59 3.26 7.73
CA VAL A 261 11.26 4.50 8.12
C VAL A 261 12.80 4.36 8.02
N TYR A 262 13.31 3.14 7.70
CA TYR A 262 14.71 2.79 7.87
C TYR A 262 15.33 2.09 6.66
N ASN A 263 15.85 2.88 5.80
CA ASN A 263 16.36 2.60 4.45
C ASN A 263 17.47 1.54 4.29
N CYS A 264 17.92 0.83 5.31
CA CYS A 264 19.15 0.05 5.16
C CYS A 264 19.09 -1.41 5.60
N LEU A 265 18.35 -1.76 6.65
CA LEU A 265 18.41 -3.09 7.24
C LEU A 265 17.03 -3.61 7.57
N SER A 266 16.84 -4.91 7.42
CA SER A 266 15.60 -5.64 7.68
C SER A 266 15.38 -5.94 9.17
N ASP A 267 16.06 -5.24 10.09
CA ASP A 267 15.93 -5.51 11.50
C ASP A 267 14.57 -5.08 12.05
N SER A 268 13.86 -6.01 12.63
CA SER A 268 12.60 -5.77 13.35
C SER A 268 12.81 -5.35 14.80
N VAL A 269 14.05 -5.23 15.24
CA VAL A 269 14.43 -4.98 16.65
C VAL A 269 15.59 -4.00 16.72
N GLU A 270 15.54 -3.09 17.68
CA GLU A 270 16.65 -2.20 18.01
C GLU A 270 16.92 -2.17 19.51
N LEU A 271 18.16 -1.85 19.90
CA LEU A 271 18.53 -1.59 21.28
C LEU A 271 18.42 -0.09 21.57
N LYS A 272 17.57 0.28 22.54
CA LYS A 272 17.23 1.66 22.89
C LYS A 272 17.82 2.05 24.23
N PHE A 273 18.48 3.22 24.25
CA PHE A 273 19.13 3.86 25.38
C PHE A 273 18.30 5.07 25.83
N ASP A 274 18.03 5.18 27.14
CA ASP A 274 17.18 6.24 27.70
C ASP A 274 17.91 7.57 27.97
N GLY A 275 19.25 7.56 27.95
CA GLY A 275 20.08 8.73 28.23
C GLY A 275 20.27 9.00 29.72
N ILE A 276 20.10 7.99 30.58
CA ILE A 276 20.26 8.10 32.03
C ILE A 276 21.40 7.20 32.52
N ASP A 277 21.28 5.87 32.38
CA ASP A 277 22.22 4.88 32.90
C ASP A 277 22.42 3.65 32.02
N ASP A 278 21.96 3.75 30.75
CA ASP A 278 22.02 2.68 29.77
C ASP A 278 23.36 2.61 29.06
N TYR A 279 23.97 1.41 29.01
CA TYR A 279 25.19 1.18 28.24
C TYR A 279 25.36 -0.28 27.81
N VAL A 280 26.17 -0.50 26.78
CA VAL A 280 26.72 -1.79 26.41
C VAL A 280 28.19 -1.82 26.69
N GLN A 281 28.66 -2.89 27.34
CA GLN A 281 30.09 -3.09 27.66
C GLN A 281 30.64 -4.30 26.94
N ILE A 282 31.77 -4.09 26.25
CA ILE A 282 32.61 -5.12 25.66
C ILE A 282 33.90 -5.18 26.46
N SER A 283 34.02 -6.19 27.33
CA SER A 283 35.03 -6.21 28.41
C SER A 283 36.39 -6.77 28.00
N THR A 284 36.57 -7.32 26.81
CA THR A 284 37.84 -7.87 26.29
C THR A 284 38.80 -6.75 25.90
N ALA A 285 39.41 -6.13 26.90
CA ALA A 285 40.18 -4.89 26.73
C ALA A 285 41.29 -4.99 25.68
N SER A 286 42.09 -6.07 25.68
CA SER A 286 43.31 -6.14 24.88
C SER A 286 43.12 -6.13 23.36
N GLN A 287 41.94 -6.44 22.87
CA GLN A 287 41.66 -6.42 21.43
C GLN A 287 41.25 -5.03 20.93
N PHE A 288 40.82 -4.15 21.84
CA PHE A 288 40.37 -2.79 21.53
C PHE A 288 41.35 -1.71 22.03
N ASP A 289 42.52 -2.13 22.46
CA ASP A 289 43.64 -1.27 22.83
C ASP A 289 44.61 -1.14 21.64
N PHE A 290 44.34 -0.23 20.74
CA PHE A 290 45.07 -0.07 19.47
C PHE A 290 46.46 0.55 19.61
N GLY A 291 46.91 0.83 20.82
CA GLY A 291 48.28 1.27 21.14
C GLY A 291 48.73 2.52 20.41
N VAL A 292 50.01 2.48 19.95
CA VAL A 292 50.61 3.63 19.24
C VAL A 292 50.38 3.59 17.73
N ASN A 293 50.49 2.41 17.11
CA ASN A 293 50.65 2.27 15.65
C ASN A 293 49.60 1.39 15.01
N GLN A 294 48.68 0.81 15.77
CA GLN A 294 47.65 -0.09 15.20
C GLN A 294 46.59 0.71 14.48
N ASP A 295 46.49 0.50 13.17
CA ASP A 295 45.40 1.02 12.37
C ASP A 295 44.09 0.28 12.69
N PHE A 296 42.97 1.02 12.61
CA PHE A 296 41.67 0.43 12.91
C PHE A 296 40.52 1.24 12.26
N THR A 297 39.34 0.65 12.23
CA THR A 297 38.11 1.33 11.82
C THR A 297 37.00 0.99 12.81
N ILE A 298 36.15 1.96 13.13
CA ILE A 298 34.94 1.81 13.95
C ILE A 298 33.77 2.27 13.11
N GLU A 299 32.70 1.45 13.07
CA GLU A 299 31.43 1.81 12.47
C GLU A 299 30.31 1.56 13.48
N CYS A 300 29.40 2.52 13.60
CA CYS A 300 28.26 2.45 14.51
C CYS A 300 27.02 3.00 13.83
N ARG A 301 25.94 2.24 13.86
CA ARG A 301 24.66 2.69 13.30
C ARG A 301 23.73 3.13 14.41
N ILE A 302 23.32 4.39 14.39
CA ILE A 302 22.54 5.02 15.45
C ILE A 302 21.33 5.77 14.92
N ARG A 303 20.34 5.95 15.81
CA ARG A 303 19.22 6.88 15.63
C ARG A 303 19.02 7.68 16.90
N THR A 304 18.95 9.00 16.78
CA THR A 304 18.67 9.88 17.91
C THR A 304 17.93 11.14 17.48
N SER A 305 17.16 11.72 18.39
CA SER A 305 16.53 13.04 18.23
C SER A 305 17.20 14.11 19.10
N THR A 306 18.22 13.74 19.87
CA THR A 306 18.90 14.63 20.81
C THR A 306 20.40 14.70 20.52
N SER A 307 20.97 15.90 20.60
CA SER A 307 22.41 16.16 20.60
C SER A 307 22.79 16.71 21.96
N GLY A 308 23.88 16.19 22.53
CA GLY A 308 24.34 16.60 23.85
C GLY A 308 25.80 16.25 24.07
N ASP A 309 26.31 16.51 25.26
CA ASP A 309 27.63 16.06 25.67
C ASP A 309 27.55 14.60 26.11
N VAL A 310 27.60 13.68 25.15
CA VAL A 310 27.37 12.25 25.32
C VAL A 310 28.52 11.43 24.75
N ALA A 311 28.69 10.19 25.21
CA ALA A 311 29.57 9.20 24.61
C ALA A 311 28.73 8.15 23.86
N ILE A 312 28.73 8.18 22.51
CA ILE A 312 27.99 7.25 21.69
C ILE A 312 28.68 5.89 21.66
N VAL A 313 29.94 5.86 21.23
CA VAL A 313 30.81 4.69 21.26
C VAL A 313 32.24 5.10 21.49
N GLY A 314 33.00 4.35 22.30
CA GLY A 314 34.40 4.62 22.53
C GLY A 314 35.02 3.81 23.67
N ASN A 315 36.29 4.03 23.86
CA ASN A 315 37.08 3.45 24.99
C ASN A 315 37.75 4.53 25.85
N LYS A 316 37.20 5.75 25.84
CA LYS A 316 37.80 6.95 26.45
C LYS A 316 37.00 7.43 27.65
N ASP A 317 37.72 7.95 28.68
CA ASP A 317 37.17 8.89 29.67
C ASP A 317 36.84 10.21 28.95
N TRP A 318 35.53 10.48 28.74
CA TRP A 318 35.05 11.64 27.98
C TRP A 318 35.12 12.95 28.80
N ASN A 319 35.61 12.91 30.03
CA ASN A 319 35.84 14.13 30.79
C ASN A 319 36.85 15.06 30.07
N SER A 320 36.87 16.32 30.44
CA SER A 320 37.68 17.35 29.77
C SER A 320 39.16 16.99 29.69
N GLY A 321 39.81 17.31 28.56
CA GLY A 321 41.24 17.13 28.36
C GLY A 321 41.62 16.20 27.21
N ASN A 322 42.88 15.71 27.28
CA ASN A 322 43.48 14.87 26.24
C ASN A 322 43.49 13.39 26.62
N ASN A 323 42.55 12.94 27.48
CA ASN A 323 42.48 11.57 27.97
C ASN A 323 42.70 10.54 26.87
N LYS A 324 43.31 9.40 27.21
CA LYS A 324 43.58 8.31 26.27
C LYS A 324 42.30 7.70 25.69
N GLY A 325 42.38 7.23 24.46
CA GLY A 325 41.31 6.55 23.77
C GLY A 325 40.63 7.41 22.72
N PHE A 326 39.51 6.91 22.18
CA PHE A 326 38.65 7.60 21.21
C PHE A 326 37.20 7.59 21.67
N VAL A 327 36.39 8.54 21.16
CA VAL A 327 34.96 8.60 21.42
C VAL A 327 34.21 9.31 20.29
N PHE A 328 33.07 8.76 19.87
CA PHE A 328 32.07 9.40 19.04
C PHE A 328 31.10 10.19 19.93
N SER A 329 30.84 11.44 19.62
CA SER A 329 30.05 12.36 20.44
C SER A 329 29.39 13.44 19.55
N PHE A 330 28.85 14.49 20.20
CA PHE A 330 28.44 15.72 19.54
C PHE A 330 29.33 16.90 19.94
N LYS A 331 29.30 17.96 19.15
CA LYS A 331 30.06 19.21 19.35
C LYS A 331 29.45 20.12 20.44
N TYR A 332 28.70 19.56 21.35
CA TYR A 332 28.03 20.26 22.43
C TYR A 332 29.08 20.96 23.37
N PRO A 333 28.80 22.19 23.89
CA PRO A 333 27.61 23.02 23.64
C PRO A 333 27.76 23.93 22.41
N SER A 334 28.83 23.83 21.63
CA SER A 334 29.15 24.75 20.53
C SER A 334 28.40 24.45 19.22
N GLY A 335 27.76 23.29 19.10
CA GLY A 335 26.94 22.91 17.93
C GLY A 335 26.32 21.53 18.10
N PRO A 336 25.32 21.20 17.24
CA PRO A 336 24.64 19.91 17.22
C PRO A 336 25.32 18.87 16.30
N GLU A 337 26.40 19.25 15.62
CA GLU A 337 27.12 18.37 14.71
C GLU A 337 27.78 17.22 15.48
N TRP A 338 27.78 16.00 14.92
CA TRP A 338 28.51 14.92 15.51
C TRP A 338 30.01 15.07 15.29
N LYS A 339 30.82 14.47 16.18
CA LYS A 339 32.25 14.56 16.17
C LYS A 339 32.93 13.27 16.59
N ILE A 340 34.19 13.15 16.21
CA ILE A 340 35.12 12.15 16.70
C ILE A 340 36.26 12.85 17.46
N ASN A 341 36.67 12.25 18.56
CA ASN A 341 37.84 12.66 19.33
C ASN A 341 38.77 11.48 19.58
N ILE A 342 40.08 11.69 19.46
CA ILE A 342 41.14 10.74 19.85
C ILE A 342 42.21 11.45 20.68
N GLY A 343 42.75 10.79 21.71
CA GLY A 343 43.80 11.37 22.56
C GLY A 343 44.72 10.32 23.16
N ASP A 344 45.94 10.76 23.60
CA ASP A 344 46.98 9.91 24.19
C ASP A 344 47.36 10.30 25.64
N GLY A 345 46.61 11.25 26.22
CA GLY A 345 46.89 11.84 27.53
C GLY A 345 47.73 13.12 27.47
N VAL A 346 48.36 13.41 26.33
CA VAL A 346 49.17 14.61 26.08
C VAL A 346 48.62 15.36 24.86
N ASN A 347 48.47 14.65 23.75
CA ASN A 347 47.97 15.17 22.48
C ASN A 347 46.53 14.76 22.28
N ARG A 348 45.82 15.52 21.45
CA ARG A 348 44.42 15.30 21.07
C ARG A 348 44.16 15.77 19.65
N ALA A 349 43.36 15.00 18.92
CA ALA A 349 42.80 15.41 17.62
C ALA A 349 41.29 15.25 17.64
N ASP A 350 40.59 16.19 16.95
CA ASP A 350 39.13 16.19 16.80
C ASP A 350 38.77 16.44 15.33
N ILE A 351 37.70 15.81 14.85
CA ILE A 351 36.91 16.26 13.71
C ILE A 351 35.53 16.67 14.23
N ASN A 352 35.12 17.91 13.97
CA ASN A 352 33.92 18.52 14.54
C ASN A 352 32.92 18.95 13.44
N THR A 353 33.03 18.39 12.27
CA THR A 353 32.34 18.81 11.03
C THR A 353 31.30 17.78 10.54
N GLY A 354 30.92 16.83 11.40
CA GLY A 354 29.88 15.86 11.08
C GLY A 354 28.52 16.50 10.82
N GLY A 355 27.61 15.76 10.21
CA GLY A 355 26.26 16.21 9.89
C GLY A 355 25.36 16.37 11.12
N LEU A 356 24.12 16.79 10.86
CA LEU A 356 23.07 16.98 11.87
C LEU A 356 22.28 15.68 12.04
N ILE A 357 22.89 14.68 12.64
CA ILE A 357 22.34 13.32 12.78
C ILE A 357 21.29 13.17 13.89
N ALA A 358 21.03 14.22 14.68
CA ALA A 358 19.98 14.21 15.72
C ALA A 358 18.60 14.57 15.14
N ASN A 359 18.19 13.91 14.05
CA ASN A 359 16.99 14.16 13.28
C ASN A 359 15.96 13.01 13.35
N ASN A 360 16.19 12.04 14.28
CA ASN A 360 15.41 10.82 14.43
C ASN A 360 15.43 9.87 13.22
N GLN A 361 16.44 10.00 12.35
CA GLN A 361 16.71 9.06 11.27
C GLN A 361 17.90 8.17 11.63
N TRP A 362 18.00 7.00 11.00
CA TRP A 362 19.18 6.15 11.15
C TRP A 362 20.36 6.70 10.34
N HIS A 363 21.50 6.79 10.98
CA HIS A 363 22.77 7.17 10.38
C HIS A 363 23.84 6.14 10.70
N THR A 364 24.68 5.81 9.73
CA THR A 364 25.88 5.00 9.93
C THR A 364 27.08 5.93 10.03
N LEU A 365 27.69 5.97 11.21
CA LEU A 365 28.88 6.73 11.52
C LEU A 365 30.09 5.82 11.41
N SER A 366 31.04 6.15 10.53
CA SER A 366 32.26 5.37 10.38
C SER A 366 33.48 6.28 10.52
N VAL A 367 34.49 5.80 11.21
CA VAL A 367 35.80 6.47 11.30
C VAL A 367 36.93 5.48 11.09
N SER A 368 37.76 5.72 10.09
CA SER A 368 39.02 4.99 9.90
C SER A 368 40.20 5.78 10.50
N PHE A 369 41.08 5.10 11.23
CA PHE A 369 42.21 5.68 11.92
C PHE A 369 43.50 5.10 11.34
N ASP A 370 44.17 5.88 10.49
CA ASP A 370 45.51 5.65 9.99
C ASP A 370 46.48 6.27 11.02
N ARG A 371 47.11 5.45 11.84
CA ARG A 371 47.82 5.89 13.03
C ARG A 371 49.17 6.63 12.76
N ASP A 372 49.69 6.49 11.55
CA ASP A 372 50.85 7.27 11.09
C ASP A 372 50.47 8.36 10.06
N GLY A 373 49.15 8.61 9.90
CA GLY A 373 48.55 9.53 8.93
C GLY A 373 47.32 10.24 9.45
N PHE A 374 46.18 9.99 8.81
CA PHE A 374 44.95 10.71 9.03
C PHE A 374 43.82 9.83 9.56
N MET A 375 43.07 10.31 10.54
CA MET A 375 41.70 9.78 10.72
C MET A 375 40.76 10.37 9.71
N LYS A 376 39.82 9.59 9.21
CA LYS A 376 38.79 10.00 8.23
C LYS A 376 37.40 9.67 8.77
N MET A 377 36.53 10.66 8.71
CA MET A 377 35.17 10.62 9.22
C MET A 377 34.18 10.45 8.08
N TYR A 378 33.27 9.48 8.20
CA TYR A 378 32.24 9.20 7.19
C TYR A 378 30.86 9.19 7.84
N GLU A 379 29.87 9.63 7.10
CA GLU A 379 28.47 9.60 7.45
C GLU A 379 27.69 8.98 6.29
N ASP A 380 26.92 7.93 6.57
CA ASP A 380 26.14 7.20 5.56
C ASP A 380 26.97 6.80 4.32
N GLY A 381 28.17 6.32 4.59
CA GLY A 381 29.11 5.88 3.56
C GLY A 381 29.88 6.99 2.84
N LEU A 382 29.59 8.26 3.10
CA LEU A 382 30.23 9.41 2.44
C LEU A 382 31.33 10.02 3.32
N LEU A 383 32.50 10.26 2.75
CA LEU A 383 33.59 10.97 3.43
C LEU A 383 33.18 12.41 3.74
N ILE A 384 33.22 12.79 5.01
CA ILE A 384 32.88 14.14 5.48
C ILE A 384 34.13 15.00 5.67
N ASP A 385 35.14 14.49 6.43
CA ASP A 385 36.33 15.25 6.77
C ASP A 385 37.49 14.32 7.19
N SER A 386 38.67 14.89 7.37
CA SER A 386 39.85 14.19 7.83
C SER A 386 40.76 15.08 8.71
N ALA A 387 41.47 14.48 9.65
CA ALA A 387 42.44 15.18 10.49
C ALA A 387 43.70 14.35 10.64
N ASP A 388 44.87 15.02 10.66
CA ASP A 388 46.15 14.40 10.95
C ASP A 388 46.18 13.92 12.40
N ILE A 389 46.48 12.64 12.63
CA ILE A 389 46.62 11.99 13.94
C ILE A 389 48.00 11.37 14.14
N SER A 390 48.94 11.57 13.22
CA SER A 390 50.30 11.00 13.30
C SER A 390 51.09 11.40 14.54
N TYR A 391 50.68 12.50 15.18
CA TYR A 391 51.30 13.01 16.40
C TYR A 391 50.64 12.49 17.71
N VAL A 392 49.53 11.77 17.61
CA VAL A 392 48.82 11.16 18.75
C VAL A 392 49.49 9.83 19.09
N GLY A 393 50.01 9.72 20.29
CA GLY A 393 50.76 8.57 20.77
C GLY A 393 49.89 7.39 21.20
N ASP A 394 50.24 6.76 22.34
CA ASP A 394 49.57 5.58 22.85
C ASP A 394 48.15 5.88 23.38
N ILE A 395 47.16 5.24 22.78
CA ILE A 395 45.74 5.39 23.14
C ILE A 395 45.19 4.25 24.01
N THR A 396 46.05 3.38 24.52
CA THR A 396 45.69 2.23 25.38
C THR A 396 44.99 2.68 26.65
N THR A 397 43.80 2.16 26.94
CA THR A 397 43.02 2.49 28.14
C THR A 397 42.84 1.29 29.08
N ASN A 398 43.00 0.06 28.61
CA ASN A 398 42.71 -1.19 29.33
C ASN A 398 41.24 -1.30 29.82
N SER A 399 40.29 -0.59 29.21
CA SER A 399 38.92 -0.48 29.70
C SER A 399 37.90 -1.28 28.85
N GLY A 400 38.32 -1.79 27.70
CA GLY A 400 37.40 -2.35 26.71
C GLY A 400 36.65 -1.26 25.93
N LEU A 401 35.61 -1.65 25.22
CA LEU A 401 34.79 -0.76 24.39
C LEU A 401 33.42 -0.56 25.03
N PHE A 402 32.90 0.67 25.01
CA PHE A 402 31.59 1.03 25.54
C PHE A 402 30.74 1.64 24.44
N CYS A 403 29.42 1.39 24.49
CA CYS A 403 28.45 2.06 23.69
C CYS A 403 27.33 2.60 24.59
N GLY A 404 26.92 3.85 24.42
CA GLY A 404 25.92 4.51 25.23
C GLY A 404 26.43 5.34 26.40
N MET A 405 27.67 5.09 26.86
CA MET A 405 28.35 5.85 27.90
C MET A 405 29.88 5.79 27.72
N ASP A 406 30.61 6.63 28.47
CA ASP A 406 32.06 6.54 28.57
C ASP A 406 32.53 5.39 29.52
N ILE A 407 33.83 5.16 29.60
CA ILE A 407 34.42 4.07 30.41
C ILE A 407 34.17 4.19 31.93
N TYR A 408 33.71 5.35 32.41
CA TYR A 408 33.31 5.59 33.79
C TYR A 408 31.80 5.72 33.98
N GLN A 409 31.02 5.34 32.98
CA GLN A 409 29.56 5.38 33.01
C GLN A 409 29.00 6.80 33.20
N ASN A 410 29.64 7.75 32.53
CA ASN A 410 29.19 9.13 32.44
C ASN A 410 28.81 9.44 30.98
N TYR A 411 28.22 10.62 30.74
CA TYR A 411 27.85 11.13 29.41
C TYR A 411 26.89 10.21 28.65
N PRO A 412 25.73 9.89 29.25
CA PRO A 412 24.79 8.93 28.71
C PRO A 412 24.19 9.40 27.37
N PHE A 413 24.09 8.48 26.41
CA PHE A 413 23.49 8.67 25.11
C PHE A 413 22.00 8.31 25.17
N SER A 414 21.15 9.17 24.57
CA SER A 414 19.73 8.89 24.35
C SER A 414 19.46 8.63 22.87
N GLY A 415 18.95 7.45 22.56
CA GLY A 415 18.71 7.04 21.18
C GLY A 415 18.72 5.54 21.02
N SER A 416 18.85 5.07 19.78
CA SER A 416 18.92 3.65 19.47
C SER A 416 20.22 3.32 18.74
N VAL A 417 20.69 2.09 18.92
CA VAL A 417 21.83 1.52 18.21
C VAL A 417 21.42 0.19 17.60
N SER A 418 21.74 -0.03 16.33
CA SER A 418 21.43 -1.29 15.65
C SER A 418 22.67 -2.09 15.29
N GLN A 419 23.80 -1.45 15.07
CA GLN A 419 25.05 -2.15 14.72
C GLN A 419 26.27 -1.44 15.28
N LEU A 420 27.25 -2.24 15.68
CA LEU A 420 28.60 -1.80 16.02
C LEU A 420 29.60 -2.76 15.38
N ARG A 421 30.55 -2.24 14.61
CA ARG A 421 31.59 -3.00 13.90
C ARG A 421 32.97 -2.44 14.22
N VAL A 422 33.93 -3.32 14.48
CA VAL A 422 35.32 -2.96 14.80
C VAL A 422 36.27 -3.75 13.92
N TRP A 423 37.17 -3.07 13.25
CA TRP A 423 38.14 -3.61 12.33
C TRP A 423 39.57 -3.30 12.78
N ASP A 424 40.46 -4.27 12.64
CA ASP A 424 41.90 -4.08 12.93
C ASP A 424 42.69 -3.56 11.71
N THR A 425 42.01 -2.84 10.82
CA THR A 425 42.55 -2.27 9.58
C THR A 425 41.83 -0.99 9.21
N ILE A 426 42.44 -0.20 8.31
CA ILE A 426 41.80 0.92 7.65
C ILE A 426 40.87 0.35 6.56
N LEU A 427 39.57 0.62 6.66
CA LEU A 427 38.67 0.39 5.52
C LEU A 427 38.83 1.51 4.48
N ASN A 428 38.86 1.14 3.22
CA ASN A 428 38.86 2.14 2.14
C ASN A 428 37.46 2.75 1.95
N SER A 429 37.41 3.94 1.35
CA SER A 429 36.14 4.68 1.18
C SER A 429 35.10 3.92 0.35
N ASN A 430 35.53 3.11 -0.62
CA ASN A 430 34.59 2.34 -1.45
C ASN A 430 33.94 1.19 -0.65
N ASP A 431 34.70 0.53 0.22
CA ASP A 431 34.16 -0.53 1.09
C ASP A 431 33.18 0.08 2.10
N ILE A 432 33.54 1.19 2.76
CA ILE A 432 32.62 1.91 3.67
C ILE A 432 31.34 2.30 2.91
N GLN A 433 31.45 2.91 1.72
CA GLN A 433 30.30 3.32 0.92
C GLN A 433 29.42 2.14 0.46
N SER A 434 30.04 1.01 0.15
CA SER A 434 29.28 -0.16 -0.33
C SER A 434 28.60 -0.93 0.80
N TRP A 435 29.09 -0.81 2.04
CA TRP A 435 28.67 -1.66 3.16
C TRP A 435 28.03 -0.92 4.34
N TYR A 436 27.96 0.43 4.32
CA TYR A 436 27.36 1.20 5.43
C TYR A 436 25.91 0.79 5.73
N CYS A 437 25.21 0.26 4.71
CA CYS A 437 23.78 -0.03 4.71
C CYS A 437 23.49 -1.53 4.50
N ASN A 438 24.47 -2.40 4.65
CA ASN A 438 24.33 -3.83 4.41
C ASN A 438 24.81 -4.64 5.62
N ASP A 439 24.21 -5.79 5.85
CA ASP A 439 24.70 -6.77 6.81
C ASP A 439 26.02 -7.34 6.34
N LEU A 440 26.97 -7.46 7.27
CA LEU A 440 28.27 -8.03 6.96
C LEU A 440 28.18 -9.54 6.72
N ASN A 441 28.86 -9.96 5.70
CA ASN A 441 29.01 -11.36 5.38
C ASN A 441 30.42 -11.62 4.80
N PRO A 442 30.84 -12.88 4.63
CA PRO A 442 32.19 -13.23 4.18
C PRO A 442 32.60 -12.70 2.79
N THR A 443 31.71 -12.06 2.05
CA THR A 443 32.06 -11.41 0.77
C THR A 443 32.62 -10.00 0.94
N HIS A 444 32.56 -9.42 2.15
CA HIS A 444 33.21 -8.14 2.44
C HIS A 444 34.74 -8.26 2.25
N PRO A 445 35.39 -7.35 1.51
CA PRO A 445 36.83 -7.47 1.17
C PRO A 445 37.74 -7.61 2.38
N SER A 446 37.44 -6.92 3.48
CA SER A 446 38.21 -6.94 4.73
C SER A 446 37.59 -7.83 5.82
N TYR A 447 36.70 -8.79 5.49
CA TYR A 447 36.00 -9.60 6.48
C TYR A 447 36.91 -10.29 7.50
N ASN A 448 38.12 -10.70 7.07
CA ASN A 448 39.12 -11.32 7.94
C ASN A 448 39.74 -10.37 8.96
N ASN A 449 39.55 -9.07 8.80
CA ASN A 449 40.03 -8.01 9.73
C ASN A 449 38.95 -7.55 10.70
N LEU A 450 37.75 -8.18 10.67
CA LEU A 450 36.66 -7.88 11.59
C LEU A 450 36.95 -8.49 12.95
N ILE A 451 37.19 -7.64 13.94
CA ILE A 451 37.54 -8.07 15.32
C ILE A 451 36.39 -7.98 16.31
N GLY A 452 35.26 -7.34 15.90
CA GLY A 452 34.04 -7.31 16.67
C GLY A 452 32.86 -6.88 15.78
N TYR A 453 31.72 -7.58 15.89
CA TYR A 453 30.47 -7.26 15.19
C TYR A 453 29.28 -7.62 16.06
N TRP A 454 28.58 -6.62 16.54
CA TRP A 454 27.35 -6.76 17.31
C TRP A 454 26.22 -6.17 16.51
N HIS A 455 25.27 -7.02 16.12
CA HIS A 455 24.15 -6.63 15.29
C HIS A 455 23.03 -5.95 16.09
N MET A 456 22.97 -6.20 17.42
CA MET A 456 22.00 -5.63 18.36
C MET A 456 20.54 -5.86 17.94
N ASN A 457 20.23 -7.08 17.51
CA ASN A 457 18.91 -7.50 17.07
C ASN A 457 18.40 -8.76 17.80
N GLU A 458 19.01 -9.14 18.91
CA GLU A 458 18.64 -10.32 19.70
C GLU A 458 17.24 -10.21 20.29
N GLY A 459 16.81 -9.05 20.73
CA GLY A 459 15.48 -8.83 21.29
C GLY A 459 15.21 -9.56 22.62
N GLY A 460 13.92 -9.65 22.98
CA GLY A 460 13.44 -10.55 24.03
C GLY A 460 14.01 -10.33 25.44
N ASN A 461 14.44 -9.11 25.81
CA ASN A 461 15.08 -8.79 27.08
C ASN A 461 16.45 -9.47 27.28
N THR A 462 17.11 -9.87 26.20
CA THR A 462 18.46 -10.43 26.25
C THR A 462 19.46 -9.40 26.76
N VAL A 463 20.30 -9.80 27.71
CA VAL A 463 21.39 -8.95 28.26
C VAL A 463 22.76 -9.29 27.66
N LEU A 464 22.84 -10.30 26.81
CA LEU A 464 24.07 -10.72 26.14
C LEU A 464 23.92 -10.45 24.62
N LEU A 465 24.84 -9.65 24.10
CA LEU A 465 24.99 -9.46 22.64
C LEU A 465 26.06 -10.41 22.12
N ASN A 466 25.76 -11.14 21.08
CA ASN A 466 26.69 -12.04 20.45
C ASN A 466 27.61 -11.27 19.50
N ASP A 467 28.94 -11.48 19.67
CA ASP A 467 29.90 -11.06 18.65
C ASP A 467 29.85 -12.02 17.46
N LEU A 468 29.41 -11.51 16.33
CA LEU A 468 29.31 -12.27 15.07
C LEU A 468 30.66 -12.38 14.32
N SER A 469 31.73 -11.76 14.85
CA SER A 469 33.07 -12.00 14.35
C SER A 469 33.62 -13.35 14.85
N ILE A 470 34.79 -13.74 14.33
CA ILE A 470 35.45 -14.99 14.77
C ILE A 470 36.02 -14.93 16.20
N ASN A 471 36.04 -13.75 16.83
CA ASN A 471 36.74 -13.51 18.11
C ASN A 471 35.86 -13.79 19.34
N ASN A 472 34.52 -13.87 19.15
CA ASN A 472 33.56 -14.13 20.22
C ASN A 472 33.66 -13.14 21.42
N ASN A 473 33.85 -11.88 21.15
CA ASN A 473 33.91 -10.80 22.15
C ASN A 473 32.48 -10.37 22.56
N ASN A 474 31.71 -11.28 23.14
CA ASN A 474 30.33 -10.99 23.53
C ASN A 474 30.24 -9.77 24.44
N ALA A 475 29.18 -8.97 24.26
CA ALA A 475 28.96 -7.74 25.03
C ALA A 475 27.78 -7.91 26.00
N ILE A 476 27.78 -7.07 27.05
CA ILE A 476 26.73 -7.07 28.06
C ILE A 476 25.92 -5.79 27.94
N VAL A 477 24.60 -5.93 27.84
CA VAL A 477 23.64 -4.83 27.91
C VAL A 477 23.33 -4.52 29.36
N ASN A 478 23.45 -3.25 29.73
CA ASN A 478 23.11 -2.74 31.06
C ASN A 478 22.06 -1.63 30.90
N GLY A 479 20.89 -1.82 31.46
CA GLY A 479 19.76 -0.87 31.45
C GLY A 479 18.97 -0.84 30.14
N ALA A 480 19.65 -0.71 29.01
CA ALA A 480 19.04 -0.51 27.71
C ALA A 480 17.95 -1.53 27.34
N SER A 481 16.90 -1.06 26.71
CA SER A 481 15.70 -1.82 26.41
C SER A 481 15.60 -2.22 24.94
N TRP A 482 15.00 -3.38 24.67
CA TRP A 482 14.69 -3.82 23.31
C TRP A 482 13.39 -3.22 22.83
N TYR A 483 13.42 -2.62 21.66
CA TYR A 483 12.24 -2.13 20.94
C TYR A 483 12.00 -2.99 19.71
N ASN A 484 10.80 -3.57 19.62
CA ASN A 484 10.38 -4.32 18.44
C ASN A 484 9.59 -3.38 17.54
N TYR A 485 9.92 -3.34 16.27
CA TYR A 485 9.10 -2.65 15.27
C TYR A 485 7.86 -3.47 15.01
N ASP A 486 6.72 -2.81 15.04
CA ASP A 486 5.50 -3.40 14.53
C ASP A 486 5.63 -3.52 13.01
N SER A 487 5.28 -4.69 12.50
CA SER A 487 5.14 -4.87 11.06
C SER A 487 3.93 -4.06 10.59
N LEU A 488 4.14 -3.18 9.61
CA LEU A 488 3.08 -2.39 9.01
C LEU A 488 2.53 -3.13 7.79
N TRP A 489 1.22 -3.36 7.76
CA TRP A 489 0.54 -3.78 6.55
C TRP A 489 0.47 -2.61 5.57
N VAL A 490 1.04 -2.79 4.40
CA VAL A 490 0.87 -1.87 3.27
C VAL A 490 -0.09 -2.51 2.28
N TYR A 491 -1.07 -1.74 1.89
CA TYR A 491 -2.11 -2.15 0.97
C TYR A 491 -1.89 -1.48 -0.39
N ASP A 492 -2.00 -2.28 -1.46
CA ASP A 492 -1.93 -1.82 -2.84
C ASP A 492 -3.28 -2.04 -3.50
N TYR A 493 -3.94 -0.96 -3.83
CA TYR A 493 -5.26 -0.92 -4.47
C TYR A 493 -5.17 -0.80 -6.00
N SER A 494 -3.98 -0.89 -6.60
CA SER A 494 -3.79 -0.66 -8.04
C SER A 494 -4.60 -1.61 -8.94
N ASN A 495 -4.95 -2.79 -8.43
CA ASN A 495 -5.71 -3.81 -9.15
C ASN A 495 -7.20 -3.86 -8.75
N THR A 496 -7.66 -3.03 -7.83
CA THR A 496 -9.06 -3.01 -7.41
C THR A 496 -9.91 -2.14 -8.34
N PRO A 497 -11.22 -2.44 -8.47
CA PRO A 497 -12.12 -1.64 -9.28
C PRO A 497 -12.23 -0.18 -8.83
N ARG A 498 -12.61 0.66 -9.76
CA ARG A 498 -12.94 2.07 -9.53
C ARG A 498 -14.40 2.35 -9.86
N ILE A 499 -14.98 3.36 -9.24
CA ILE A 499 -16.38 3.74 -9.52
C ILE A 499 -16.63 4.07 -11.00
N VAL A 500 -15.63 4.58 -11.71
CA VAL A 500 -15.68 4.85 -13.16
C VAL A 500 -15.74 3.58 -14.03
N ASP A 501 -15.44 2.40 -13.47
CA ASP A 501 -15.53 1.11 -14.18
C ASP A 501 -16.99 0.65 -14.33
N VAL A 502 -17.88 1.11 -13.46
CA VAL A 502 -19.30 0.74 -13.43
C VAL A 502 -20.01 1.07 -14.76
N PRO A 503 -19.97 2.31 -15.25
CA PRO A 503 -20.63 2.65 -16.51
C PRO A 503 -19.98 1.99 -17.73
N VAL A 504 -18.65 1.81 -17.70
CA VAL A 504 -17.93 1.12 -18.77
C VAL A 504 -18.31 -0.36 -18.84
N THR A 505 -18.51 -1.00 -17.69
CA THR A 505 -19.00 -2.39 -17.59
C THR A 505 -20.44 -2.50 -18.09
N ALA A 506 -21.30 -1.55 -17.77
CA ALA A 506 -22.69 -1.49 -18.24
C ALA A 506 -22.77 -1.33 -19.77
N LEU A 507 -22.03 -0.38 -20.36
CA LEU A 507 -21.94 -0.19 -21.80
C LEU A 507 -21.41 -1.43 -22.51
N ASN A 508 -20.37 -2.05 -21.97
CA ASN A 508 -19.82 -3.29 -22.52
C ASN A 508 -20.85 -4.43 -22.51
N HIS A 509 -21.63 -4.58 -21.42
CA HIS A 509 -22.67 -5.60 -21.36
C HIS A 509 -23.78 -5.38 -22.38
N LEU A 510 -24.20 -4.14 -22.63
CA LEU A 510 -25.14 -3.77 -23.69
C LEU A 510 -24.55 -3.93 -25.09
N CYS A 511 -23.32 -4.43 -25.21
CA CYS A 511 -22.57 -4.56 -26.47
C CYS A 511 -22.39 -3.23 -27.22
N ILE A 512 -22.34 -2.12 -26.51
CA ILE A 512 -22.08 -0.79 -27.08
C ILE A 512 -20.57 -0.63 -27.26
N PRO A 513 -20.09 -0.42 -28.51
CA PRO A 513 -18.66 -0.27 -28.75
C PRO A 513 -18.11 1.00 -28.10
N ILE A 514 -17.18 0.85 -27.14
CA ILE A 514 -16.56 1.98 -26.46
C ILE A 514 -15.59 2.67 -27.42
N ASN A 515 -15.91 3.91 -27.78
CA ASN A 515 -15.06 4.72 -28.65
C ASN A 515 -13.94 5.39 -27.86
N SER A 516 -12.69 5.24 -28.30
CA SER A 516 -11.54 5.90 -27.66
C SER A 516 -11.63 7.42 -27.58
N SER A 517 -12.45 8.05 -28.46
CA SER A 517 -12.69 9.50 -28.39
C SER A 517 -13.57 9.94 -27.21
N TRP A 518 -14.24 9.02 -26.54
CA TRP A 518 -15.02 9.32 -25.31
C TRP A 518 -14.12 9.57 -24.11
N LEU A 519 -12.83 9.16 -24.20
CA LEU A 519 -11.80 9.37 -23.17
C LEU A 519 -12.24 8.89 -21.77
N LEU A 520 -13.01 7.78 -21.73
CA LEU A 520 -13.43 7.19 -20.45
C LEU A 520 -12.21 6.75 -19.64
N ASP A 521 -12.26 6.95 -18.33
CA ASP A 521 -11.20 6.56 -17.40
C ASP A 521 -11.38 5.12 -16.89
N GLY A 522 -12.62 4.64 -16.86
CA GLY A 522 -12.94 3.31 -16.42
C GLY A 522 -12.59 2.22 -17.43
N VAL A 523 -12.55 0.98 -16.95
CA VAL A 523 -12.39 -0.24 -17.72
C VAL A 523 -13.52 -1.21 -17.42
N SER A 524 -13.89 -2.06 -18.39
CA SER A 524 -14.92 -3.07 -18.14
C SER A 524 -14.41 -4.17 -17.23
N LEU A 525 -15.18 -4.51 -16.22
CA LEU A 525 -14.94 -5.63 -15.29
C LEU A 525 -15.38 -6.97 -15.89
N THR A 526 -16.04 -6.96 -17.03
CA THR A 526 -16.50 -8.15 -17.74
C THR A 526 -15.82 -8.28 -19.11
N PRO A 527 -15.71 -9.51 -19.68
CA PRO A 527 -15.16 -9.71 -21.01
C PRO A 527 -15.90 -8.89 -22.07
N ASN A 528 -15.17 -8.51 -23.13
CA ASN A 528 -15.76 -7.71 -24.21
C ASN A 528 -16.88 -8.48 -24.94
N CYS A 529 -18.09 -7.93 -24.90
CA CYS A 529 -19.30 -8.49 -25.54
C CYS A 529 -19.16 -8.68 -27.06
N LEU A 530 -18.40 -7.84 -27.75
CA LEU A 530 -18.25 -7.86 -29.21
C LEU A 530 -17.31 -8.98 -29.70
N LEU A 531 -16.57 -9.63 -28.80
CA LEU A 531 -15.69 -10.75 -29.14
C LEU A 531 -16.46 -12.08 -29.10
N ASN A 532 -17.40 -12.27 -30.00
CA ASN A 532 -18.14 -13.53 -30.22
C ASN A 532 -17.26 -14.60 -30.89
N ASN A 533 -16.12 -14.94 -30.34
CA ASN A 533 -15.48 -16.21 -30.55
C ASN A 533 -15.00 -16.70 -29.17
N PHE A 534 -15.65 -17.73 -28.66
CA PHE A 534 -15.13 -18.62 -27.62
C PHE A 534 -13.86 -19.31 -28.14
N GLU A 535 -12.83 -18.56 -28.39
CA GLU A 535 -11.50 -19.05 -28.11
C GLU A 535 -11.31 -18.73 -26.62
N ASP A 536 -11.29 -19.80 -25.84
CA ASP A 536 -10.93 -19.79 -24.44
C ASP A 536 -9.98 -18.62 -24.16
N ILE A 537 -10.48 -17.59 -23.43
CA ILE A 537 -9.60 -16.70 -22.70
C ILE A 537 -9.04 -17.61 -21.61
N ASN A 538 -8.08 -18.38 -22.03
CA ASN A 538 -7.24 -19.19 -21.19
C ASN A 538 -6.54 -18.16 -20.29
N PHE A 539 -6.96 -18.04 -19.03
CA PHE A 539 -6.24 -17.32 -17.99
C PHE A 539 -4.82 -17.90 -17.74
N ASN A 540 -4.43 -18.86 -18.53
CA ASN A 540 -3.06 -19.27 -18.77
C ASN A 540 -2.38 -18.30 -19.74
N SER A 541 -2.34 -17.01 -19.39
CA SER A 541 -1.39 -16.11 -20.04
C SER A 541 0.01 -16.70 -19.79
N ILE A 542 0.64 -17.15 -20.86
CA ILE A 542 2.02 -17.65 -20.75
C ILE A 542 2.88 -16.43 -20.43
N PRO A 543 3.64 -16.45 -19.33
CA PRO A 543 4.51 -15.33 -19.03
C PRO A 543 5.53 -15.16 -20.17
N LEU A 544 5.61 -13.97 -20.73
CA LEU A 544 6.62 -13.61 -21.73
C LEU A 544 8.01 -13.57 -21.12
N LYS A 545 8.09 -13.23 -19.85
CA LYS A 545 9.35 -13.05 -19.14
C LYS A 545 9.13 -13.27 -17.64
N ILE A 546 10.08 -13.94 -17.01
CA ILE A 546 10.13 -14.14 -15.56
C ILE A 546 11.45 -13.54 -15.06
N MET A 547 11.37 -12.69 -14.05
CA MET A 547 12.53 -11.99 -13.49
C MET A 547 12.61 -12.20 -11.97
N ASP A 548 13.83 -12.22 -11.44
CA ASP A 548 14.05 -12.08 -10.01
C ASP A 548 13.95 -10.59 -9.57
N PHE A 549 13.98 -10.32 -8.27
CA PHE A 549 13.92 -8.95 -7.74
C PHE A 549 15.13 -8.09 -8.09
N LEU A 550 16.19 -8.66 -8.64
CA LEU A 550 17.35 -7.93 -9.14
C LEU A 550 17.23 -7.59 -10.64
N GLY A 551 16.07 -7.91 -11.25
CA GLY A 551 15.80 -7.63 -12.65
C GLY A 551 16.47 -8.62 -13.62
N ARG A 552 16.97 -9.78 -13.15
CA ARG A 552 17.57 -10.82 -13.99
C ARG A 552 16.48 -11.79 -14.46
N GLU A 553 16.52 -12.15 -15.73
CA GLU A 553 15.65 -13.18 -16.30
C GLU A 553 16.03 -14.55 -15.76
N VAL A 554 15.03 -15.30 -15.26
CA VAL A 554 15.22 -16.58 -14.58
C VAL A 554 14.12 -17.56 -14.98
N ASP A 555 14.41 -18.85 -14.86
CA ASP A 555 13.39 -19.90 -14.97
C ASP A 555 12.53 -19.96 -13.70
N VAL A 556 11.34 -20.59 -13.80
CA VAL A 556 10.44 -20.77 -12.66
C VAL A 556 11.17 -21.54 -11.55
N GLY A 557 11.46 -20.87 -10.44
CA GLY A 557 12.05 -21.43 -9.24
C GLY A 557 11.02 -21.58 -8.12
N LYS A 558 11.24 -22.55 -7.22
CA LYS A 558 10.46 -22.74 -5.98
C LYS A 558 11.12 -21.96 -4.85
N ASP A 559 10.32 -21.50 -3.89
CA ASP A 559 10.75 -20.78 -2.68
C ASP A 559 11.51 -19.46 -2.92
N VAL A 560 11.41 -18.93 -4.14
CA VAL A 560 11.95 -17.60 -4.47
C VAL A 560 10.83 -16.76 -5.07
N PRO A 561 10.59 -15.56 -4.54
CA PRO A 561 9.60 -14.67 -5.13
C PRO A 561 10.08 -14.17 -6.50
N LEU A 562 9.22 -14.32 -7.51
CA LEU A 562 9.51 -14.00 -8.91
C LEU A 562 8.50 -13.01 -9.47
N ILE A 563 8.94 -12.19 -10.43
CA ILE A 563 8.09 -11.25 -11.17
C ILE A 563 7.79 -11.83 -12.54
N TYR A 564 6.52 -12.02 -12.84
CA TYR A 564 6.01 -12.56 -14.09
C TYR A 564 5.47 -11.43 -14.96
N PHE A 565 6.01 -11.27 -16.16
CA PHE A 565 5.51 -10.33 -17.17
C PHE A 565 4.70 -11.12 -18.20
N TYR A 566 3.43 -10.77 -18.39
CA TYR A 566 2.53 -11.46 -19.31
C TYR A 566 2.35 -10.70 -20.63
N ASN A 567 1.94 -11.40 -21.67
CA ASN A 567 1.73 -10.85 -23.01
C ASN A 567 0.62 -9.79 -23.12
N ASN A 568 -0.26 -9.70 -22.13
CA ASN A 568 -1.30 -8.69 -22.00
C ASN A 568 -0.88 -7.44 -21.22
N GLY A 569 0.42 -7.31 -20.90
CA GLY A 569 0.97 -6.19 -20.12
C GLY A 569 0.87 -6.36 -18.60
N VAL A 570 0.18 -7.38 -18.13
CA VAL A 570 0.07 -7.66 -16.68
C VAL A 570 1.42 -8.10 -16.12
N VAL A 571 1.76 -7.57 -14.95
CA VAL A 571 2.96 -7.96 -14.18
C VAL A 571 2.49 -8.52 -12.84
N LYS A 572 2.86 -9.77 -12.53
CA LYS A 572 2.49 -10.42 -11.26
C LYS A 572 3.72 -10.86 -10.50
N LYS A 573 3.73 -10.65 -9.18
CA LYS A 573 4.68 -11.27 -8.28
C LYS A 573 4.10 -12.61 -7.80
N LYS A 574 4.89 -13.69 -7.84
CA LYS A 574 4.48 -15.00 -7.35
C LYS A 574 5.58 -15.60 -6.50
N LEU A 575 5.19 -16.16 -5.36
CA LEU A 575 6.02 -17.07 -4.56
C LEU A 575 5.37 -18.45 -4.63
N ILE A 576 6.07 -19.42 -5.22
CA ILE A 576 5.59 -20.80 -5.27
C ILE A 576 6.21 -21.52 -4.09
N ILE A 577 5.40 -21.86 -3.10
CA ILE A 577 5.77 -22.64 -1.91
C ILE A 577 5.22 -24.06 -2.12
N GLU A 578 6.04 -25.10 -1.82
CA GLU A 578 5.58 -26.49 -1.77
C GLU A 578 4.98 -26.85 -0.44
#